data_6c832ee6a8a37b6a2f35cb62b166ca01
#
_entry.id   6c832ee6a8a37b6a2f35cb62b166ca01
#
_cell.length_a   1.000
_cell.length_b   1.000
_cell.length_c   1.000
_cell.angle_alpha   90.00
_cell.angle_beta   90.00
_cell.angle_gamma   90.00
#
_symmetry.space_group_name_H-M   'P 1'
#
loop_
_entity.id
_entity.type
_entity.pdbx_description
1 polymer ?
#
loop_
_entity_poly.entity_id
_entity_poly.type
_entity_poly.pdbx_seq_one_letter_code
_entity_poly.pdbx_strand_id
1 'polypeptide(L)'
;DFILCTGLLDDETEQPEKYKDQFENFIEKNLKLICANPDEIVYRGDKMIPCAGNMANYYSLLGGEVKSYGKPHQEIYEHVFNTIKEKKMCESKSEILAIGDSIKTDIYGASEFGIDSILIQDGIHKEDIKTEGDIVTLAKKHLDNNFQTINTIKHL
;
A
#
# COMPACT_ATOMS: atom_id res chain seq x y z
N ASP A 1 -15.94 5.66 -19.14
CA ASP A 1 -16.44 5.15 -17.85
C ASP A 1 -15.36 4.33 -17.16
N PHE A 2 -15.44 4.18 -15.84
CA PHE A 2 -14.48 3.45 -15.02
C PHE A 2 -15.18 2.90 -13.77
N ILE A 3 -14.51 1.95 -13.10
CA ILE A 3 -14.91 1.42 -11.79
C ILE A 3 -14.03 2.09 -10.74
N LEU A 4 -14.61 2.66 -9.70
CA LEU A 4 -13.86 3.10 -8.51
C LEU A 4 -13.97 2.00 -7.44
N CYS A 5 -12.83 1.38 -7.12
CA CYS A 5 -12.73 0.35 -6.09
C CYS A 5 -12.12 0.93 -4.81
N THR A 6 -12.90 0.90 -3.74
CA THR A 6 -12.48 1.35 -2.40
C THR A 6 -12.37 0.19 -1.40
N GLY A 7 -12.81 -1.01 -1.79
CA GLY A 7 -12.80 -2.24 -0.98
C GLY A 7 -13.98 -3.14 -1.31
N LEU A 8 -14.18 -4.16 -0.49
CA LEU A 8 -15.33 -5.06 -0.52
C LEU A 8 -16.55 -4.42 0.14
N LEU A 9 -17.75 -4.90 -0.15
CA LEU A 9 -18.97 -4.43 0.52
C LEU A 9 -19.03 -4.91 1.97
N ASP A 10 -18.68 -6.18 2.19
CA ASP A 10 -18.52 -6.78 3.52
C ASP A 10 -17.14 -7.43 3.59
N ASP A 11 -16.18 -6.67 4.07
CA ASP A 11 -14.77 -7.05 4.14
C ASP A 11 -14.48 -8.12 5.21
N GLU A 12 -15.46 -8.45 6.06
CA GLU A 12 -15.32 -9.48 7.08
C GLU A 12 -15.67 -10.89 6.59
N THR A 13 -16.55 -10.99 5.60
CA THR A 13 -17.10 -12.26 5.14
C THR A 13 -16.90 -12.55 3.66
N GLU A 14 -16.60 -11.52 2.86
CA GLU A 14 -16.43 -11.65 1.43
C GLU A 14 -14.96 -11.84 1.04
N GLN A 15 -14.79 -12.45 -0.14
CA GLN A 15 -13.51 -12.57 -0.82
C GLN A 15 -13.65 -12.03 -2.25
N PRO A 16 -12.55 -11.59 -2.90
CA PRO A 16 -12.60 -11.05 -4.26
C PRO A 16 -13.28 -11.94 -5.28
N GLU A 17 -13.18 -13.26 -5.12
CA GLU A 17 -13.76 -14.27 -6.03
C GLU A 17 -15.28 -14.19 -6.13
N LYS A 18 -15.95 -13.67 -5.09
CA LYS A 18 -17.41 -13.43 -5.12
C LYS A 18 -17.81 -12.47 -6.23
N TYR A 19 -16.90 -11.60 -6.65
CA TYR A 19 -17.15 -10.56 -7.66
C TYR A 19 -16.80 -11.01 -9.09
N LYS A 20 -16.46 -12.29 -9.31
CA LYS A 20 -15.98 -12.80 -10.60
C LYS A 20 -16.89 -12.43 -11.77
N ASP A 21 -18.16 -12.82 -11.72
CA ASP A 21 -19.10 -12.59 -12.81
C ASP A 21 -19.30 -11.09 -13.10
N GLN A 22 -19.30 -10.26 -12.04
CA GLN A 22 -19.39 -8.82 -12.17
C GLN A 22 -18.13 -8.25 -12.85
N PHE A 23 -16.97 -8.72 -12.48
CA PHE A 23 -15.70 -8.29 -13.05
C PHE A 23 -15.57 -8.72 -14.52
N GLU A 24 -15.95 -9.94 -14.86
CA GLU A 24 -15.97 -10.40 -16.25
C GLU A 24 -16.89 -9.51 -17.11
N ASN A 25 -18.07 -9.16 -16.62
CA ASN A 25 -18.97 -8.22 -17.32
C ASN A 25 -18.36 -6.81 -17.48
N PHE A 26 -17.60 -6.34 -16.50
CA PHE A 26 -16.89 -5.06 -16.59
C PHE A 26 -15.74 -5.10 -17.60
N ILE A 27 -15.02 -6.22 -17.67
CA ILE A 27 -13.94 -6.44 -18.63
C ILE A 27 -14.49 -6.48 -20.06
N GLU A 28 -15.60 -7.19 -20.29
CA GLU A 28 -16.28 -7.19 -21.60
C GLU A 28 -16.66 -5.77 -22.06
N LYS A 29 -16.96 -4.88 -21.13
CA LYS A 29 -17.27 -3.46 -21.41
C LYS A 29 -16.01 -2.57 -21.49
N ASN A 30 -14.81 -3.16 -21.42
CA ASN A 30 -13.54 -2.44 -21.39
C ASN A 30 -13.46 -1.37 -20.29
N LEU A 31 -14.03 -1.63 -19.12
CA LEU A 31 -13.96 -0.71 -17.99
C LEU A 31 -12.62 -0.87 -17.26
N LYS A 32 -11.93 0.25 -17.05
CA LYS A 32 -10.74 0.32 -16.20
C LYS A 32 -11.15 0.37 -14.74
N LEU A 33 -10.47 -0.39 -13.88
CA LEU A 33 -10.63 -0.31 -12.43
C LEU A 33 -9.61 0.67 -11.85
N ILE A 34 -10.11 1.68 -11.14
CA ILE A 34 -9.30 2.62 -10.34
C ILE A 34 -9.33 2.12 -8.90
N CYS A 35 -8.17 1.67 -8.41
CA CYS A 35 -7.98 1.24 -7.04
C CYS A 35 -7.57 2.44 -6.18
N ALA A 36 -8.42 2.82 -5.23
CA ALA A 36 -8.17 3.98 -4.36
C ALA A 36 -7.28 3.66 -3.14
N ASN A 37 -7.10 2.37 -2.82
CA ASN A 37 -6.22 1.89 -1.74
C ASN A 37 -5.50 0.63 -2.19
N PRO A 38 -4.20 0.69 -2.55
CA PRO A 38 -3.44 -0.46 -3.04
C PRO A 38 -3.11 -1.51 -1.97
N ASP A 39 -3.37 -1.25 -0.70
CA ASP A 39 -3.16 -2.25 0.35
C ASP A 39 -4.00 -3.51 0.05
N GLU A 40 -3.35 -4.67 0.09
CA GLU A 40 -3.99 -5.95 -0.20
C GLU A 40 -4.75 -6.47 1.00
N ILE A 41 -4.18 -6.28 2.19
CA ILE A 41 -4.73 -6.71 3.47
C ILE A 41 -4.45 -5.68 4.56
N VAL A 42 -5.31 -5.68 5.58
CA VAL A 42 -5.07 -4.97 6.85
C VAL A 42 -5.41 -5.89 8.02
N TYR A 43 -4.85 -5.61 9.18
CA TYR A 43 -5.26 -6.26 10.42
C TYR A 43 -6.31 -5.42 11.15
N ARG A 44 -7.41 -6.07 11.55
CA ARG A 44 -8.43 -5.51 12.44
C ARG A 44 -8.49 -6.40 13.69
N GLY A 45 -7.74 -6.02 14.73
CA GLY A 45 -7.39 -6.92 15.83
C GLY A 45 -6.52 -8.06 15.32
N ASP A 46 -6.93 -9.31 15.59
CA ASP A 46 -6.21 -10.51 15.13
C ASP A 46 -6.72 -11.03 13.77
N LYS A 47 -7.71 -10.37 13.17
CA LYS A 47 -8.31 -10.79 11.90
C LYS A 47 -7.64 -10.08 10.73
N MET A 48 -7.22 -10.84 9.75
CA MET A 48 -6.71 -10.34 8.47
C MET A 48 -7.88 -10.09 7.52
N ILE A 49 -7.98 -8.86 7.02
CA ILE A 49 -9.09 -8.37 6.20
C ILE A 49 -8.57 -7.99 4.81
N PRO A 50 -9.18 -8.50 3.72
CA PRO A 50 -8.83 -8.08 2.36
C PRO A 50 -9.26 -6.64 2.08
N CYS A 51 -8.41 -5.92 1.33
CA CYS A 51 -8.63 -4.52 0.95
C CYS A 51 -8.85 -4.35 -0.56
N ALA A 52 -8.97 -3.10 -0.99
CA ALA A 52 -9.18 -2.76 -2.40
C ALA A 52 -8.04 -3.23 -3.31
N GLY A 53 -6.80 -3.28 -2.81
CA GLY A 53 -5.66 -3.83 -3.56
C GLY A 53 -5.84 -5.31 -3.92
N ASN A 54 -6.43 -6.10 -3.02
CA ASN A 54 -6.75 -7.51 -3.30
C ASN A 54 -7.82 -7.64 -4.40
N MET A 55 -8.86 -6.79 -4.36
CA MET A 55 -9.86 -6.71 -5.42
C MET A 55 -9.26 -6.31 -6.78
N ALA A 56 -8.36 -5.33 -6.78
CA ALA A 56 -7.67 -4.85 -7.97
C ALA A 56 -6.76 -5.94 -8.57
N ASN A 57 -6.03 -6.67 -7.74
CA ASN A 57 -5.22 -7.80 -8.17
C ASN A 57 -6.09 -8.89 -8.81
N TYR A 58 -7.23 -9.21 -8.21
CA TYR A 58 -8.15 -10.20 -8.77
C TYR A 58 -8.74 -9.75 -10.12
N TYR A 59 -9.14 -8.47 -10.24
CA TYR A 59 -9.59 -7.90 -11.51
C TYR A 59 -8.51 -7.99 -12.59
N SER A 60 -7.26 -7.71 -12.24
CA SER A 60 -6.11 -7.84 -13.16
C SER A 60 -5.85 -9.29 -13.57
N LEU A 61 -5.98 -10.25 -12.64
CA LEU A 61 -5.84 -11.68 -12.95
C LEU A 61 -6.89 -12.18 -13.95
N LEU A 62 -8.09 -11.59 -13.93
CA LEU A 62 -9.15 -11.88 -14.92
C LEU A 62 -8.92 -11.18 -16.28
N GLY A 63 -7.87 -10.36 -16.41
CA GLY A 63 -7.52 -9.64 -17.64
C GLY A 63 -8.01 -8.20 -17.70
N GLY A 64 -8.51 -7.65 -16.61
CA GLY A 64 -8.96 -6.26 -16.52
C GLY A 64 -7.80 -5.27 -16.38
N GLU A 65 -7.97 -4.06 -16.90
CA GLU A 65 -7.03 -2.96 -16.75
C GLU A 65 -7.19 -2.29 -15.38
N VAL A 66 -6.11 -2.16 -14.61
CA VAL A 66 -6.09 -1.52 -13.28
C VAL A 66 -5.19 -0.29 -13.27
N LYS A 67 -5.64 0.77 -12.64
CA LYS A 67 -4.81 1.91 -12.22
C LYS A 67 -4.96 2.09 -10.71
N SER A 68 -3.85 1.94 -9.98
CA SER A 68 -3.83 2.13 -8.53
C SER A 68 -3.33 3.53 -8.15
N TYR A 69 -3.90 4.06 -7.07
CA TYR A 69 -3.49 5.30 -6.42
C TYR A 69 -3.28 5.05 -4.92
N GLY A 70 -2.42 5.84 -4.31
CA GLY A 70 -2.00 5.66 -2.92
C GLY A 70 -0.61 5.06 -2.82
N LYS A 71 -0.15 4.75 -1.62
CA LYS A 71 1.17 4.15 -1.37
C LYS A 71 1.31 2.78 -2.08
N PRO A 72 2.42 2.43 -2.70
CA PRO A 72 3.71 3.16 -2.77
C PRO A 72 3.84 4.14 -3.94
N HIS A 73 2.77 4.42 -4.70
CA HIS A 73 2.83 5.22 -5.92
C HIS A 73 3.20 6.68 -5.63
N GLN A 74 4.08 7.24 -6.47
CA GLN A 74 4.70 8.56 -6.25
C GLN A 74 3.70 9.70 -6.22
N GLU A 75 2.61 9.59 -6.98
CA GLU A 75 1.58 10.63 -7.09
C GLU A 75 1.00 11.05 -5.74
N ILE A 76 0.84 10.12 -4.77
CA ILE A 76 0.32 10.48 -3.44
C ILE A 76 1.36 11.24 -2.63
N TYR A 77 2.64 10.86 -2.72
CA TYR A 77 3.72 11.55 -2.02
C TYR A 77 3.93 12.96 -2.57
N GLU A 78 3.91 13.13 -3.90
CA GLU A 78 3.99 14.44 -4.56
C GLU A 78 2.82 15.35 -4.15
N HIS A 79 1.60 14.80 -4.14
CA HIS A 79 0.41 15.54 -3.73
C HIS A 79 0.52 16.04 -2.28
N VAL A 80 0.91 15.15 -1.36
CA VAL A 80 1.09 15.50 0.05
C VAL A 80 2.20 16.53 0.21
N PHE A 81 3.37 16.33 -0.42
CA PHE A 81 4.50 17.25 -0.35
C PHE A 81 4.12 18.65 -0.83
N ASN A 82 3.47 18.76 -1.97
CA ASN A 82 3.02 20.04 -2.51
C ASN A 82 2.02 20.71 -1.57
N THR A 83 1.08 19.95 -1.02
CA THR A 83 0.07 20.47 -0.08
C THR A 83 0.70 21.05 1.20
N ILE A 84 1.65 20.32 1.82
CA ILE A 84 2.29 20.80 3.06
C ILE A 84 3.26 21.96 2.80
N LYS A 85 3.89 21.99 1.61
CA LYS A 85 4.74 23.09 1.18
C LYS A 85 3.92 24.37 0.92
N GLU A 86 2.77 24.28 0.24
CA GLU A 86 1.84 25.40 0.07
C GLU A 86 1.37 25.98 1.40
N LYS A 87 1.16 25.12 2.39
CA LYS A 87 0.82 25.50 3.77
C LYS A 87 2.02 26.04 4.58
N LYS A 88 3.21 26.11 3.99
CA LYS A 88 4.47 26.52 4.64
C LYS A 88 4.81 25.70 5.88
N MET A 89 4.49 24.42 5.88
CA MET A 89 4.79 23.50 6.97
C MET A 89 6.16 22.84 6.81
N CYS A 90 6.71 22.78 5.59
CA CYS A 90 8.07 22.34 5.28
C CYS A 90 8.61 23.06 4.04
N GLU A 91 9.93 23.10 3.90
CA GLU A 91 10.63 23.66 2.74
C GLU A 91 11.26 22.54 1.87
N SER A 92 11.63 21.43 2.47
CA SER A 92 12.34 20.36 1.80
C SER A 92 11.86 18.96 2.23
N LYS A 93 12.17 17.96 1.41
CA LYS A 93 11.86 16.55 1.70
C LYS A 93 12.56 16.04 2.97
N SER A 94 13.73 16.58 3.32
CA SER A 94 14.49 16.21 4.52
C SER A 94 13.82 16.60 5.85
N GLU A 95 12.75 17.38 5.80
CA GLU A 95 11.95 17.76 6.97
C GLU A 95 10.70 16.87 7.15
N ILE A 96 10.59 15.82 6.32
CA ILE A 96 9.45 14.92 6.30
C ILE A 96 9.90 13.53 6.74
N LEU A 97 9.12 12.92 7.62
CA LEU A 97 9.31 11.56 8.07
C LEU A 97 8.04 10.75 7.80
N ALA A 98 8.17 9.70 7.00
CA ALA A 98 7.10 8.72 6.84
C ALA A 98 7.12 7.72 8.01
N ILE A 99 5.96 7.36 8.51
CA ILE A 99 5.81 6.34 9.56
C ILE A 99 4.76 5.35 9.07
N GLY A 100 5.09 4.07 9.06
CA GLY A 100 4.18 3.03 8.61
C GLY A 100 4.64 1.63 8.99
N ASP A 101 3.79 0.65 8.77
CA ASP A 101 4.02 -0.75 9.17
C ASP A 101 4.25 -1.69 7.99
N SER A 102 4.09 -1.21 6.76
CA SER A 102 4.27 -2.01 5.56
C SER A 102 5.59 -1.67 4.84
N ILE A 103 6.48 -2.63 4.74
CA ILE A 103 7.72 -2.47 3.95
C ILE A 103 7.37 -2.26 2.47
N LYS A 104 6.36 -2.96 1.95
CA LYS A 104 5.97 -2.94 0.54
C LYS A 104 5.32 -1.62 0.09
N THR A 105 4.63 -0.92 0.97
CA THR A 105 3.90 0.31 0.64
C THR A 105 4.47 1.54 1.31
N ASP A 106 4.59 1.55 2.63
CA ASP A 106 5.04 2.72 3.38
C ASP A 106 6.53 2.99 3.19
N ILE A 107 7.37 2.00 3.49
CA ILE A 107 8.83 2.16 3.48
C ILE A 107 9.34 2.27 2.05
N TYR A 108 8.86 1.38 1.16
CA TYR A 108 9.23 1.43 -0.25
C TYR A 108 8.82 2.75 -0.90
N GLY A 109 7.57 3.18 -0.73
CA GLY A 109 7.09 4.42 -1.32
C GLY A 109 7.82 5.66 -0.80
N ALA A 110 8.14 5.72 0.51
CA ALA A 110 8.93 6.78 1.10
C ALA A 110 10.37 6.80 0.53
N SER A 111 11.00 5.64 0.40
CA SER A 111 12.33 5.49 -0.17
C SER A 111 12.38 5.97 -1.62
N GLU A 112 11.44 5.53 -2.47
CA GLU A 112 11.34 5.95 -3.87
C GLU A 112 11.08 7.46 -4.00
N PHE A 113 10.31 8.03 -3.06
CA PHE A 113 10.08 9.48 -3.04
C PHE A 113 11.26 10.28 -2.51
N GLY A 114 12.19 9.64 -1.79
CA GLY A 114 13.38 10.26 -1.22
C GLY A 114 13.12 11.03 0.08
N ILE A 115 12.28 10.47 0.96
CA ILE A 115 12.06 10.93 2.34
C ILE A 115 12.46 9.83 3.32
N ASP A 116 12.83 10.22 4.53
CA ASP A 116 13.12 9.29 5.61
C ASP A 116 11.87 8.52 6.06
N SER A 117 12.07 7.32 6.58
CA SER A 117 10.98 6.50 7.07
C SER A 117 11.30 5.73 8.34
N ILE A 118 10.25 5.41 9.11
CA ILE A 118 10.30 4.53 10.28
C ILE A 118 9.28 3.41 10.10
N LEU A 119 9.76 2.16 10.23
CA LEU A 119 8.92 0.97 10.23
C LEU A 119 8.39 0.67 11.64
N ILE A 120 7.08 0.54 11.77
CA ILE A 120 6.42 0.05 12.98
C ILE A 120 6.43 -1.49 12.93
N GLN A 121 7.08 -2.12 13.93
CA GLN A 121 7.24 -3.58 13.94
C GLN A 121 5.94 -4.31 14.36
N ASP A 122 5.15 -3.71 15.27
CA ASP A 122 3.87 -4.28 15.75
C ASP A 122 2.70 -4.05 14.77
N GLY A 123 2.98 -4.03 13.45
CA GLY A 123 1.99 -3.90 12.38
C GLY A 123 1.85 -5.16 11.54
N ILE A 124 1.72 -4.98 10.22
CA ILE A 124 1.46 -6.08 9.27
C ILE A 124 2.56 -7.16 9.26
N HIS A 125 3.79 -6.81 9.66
CA HIS A 125 4.93 -7.73 9.74
C HIS A 125 5.21 -8.26 11.15
N LYS A 126 4.30 -8.07 12.11
CA LYS A 126 4.48 -8.48 13.51
C LYS A 126 4.91 -9.94 13.68
N GLU A 127 4.33 -10.84 12.92
CA GLU A 127 4.66 -12.27 12.99
C GLU A 127 5.96 -12.63 12.27
N ASP A 128 6.37 -11.81 11.31
CA ASP A 128 7.57 -12.01 10.49
C ASP A 128 8.83 -11.41 11.14
N ILE A 129 8.66 -10.34 11.94
CA ILE A 129 9.77 -9.59 12.55
C ILE A 129 9.92 -10.02 14.02
N LYS A 130 10.90 -10.89 14.28
CA LYS A 130 11.28 -11.31 15.64
C LYS A 130 12.68 -10.87 16.01
N THR A 131 13.51 -10.59 15.01
CA THR A 131 14.88 -10.11 15.14
C THR A 131 15.18 -9.01 14.12
N GLU A 132 16.24 -8.23 14.34
CA GLU A 132 16.71 -7.25 13.34
C GLU A 132 17.09 -7.90 12.00
N GLY A 133 17.56 -9.15 12.02
CA GLY A 133 17.87 -9.91 10.81
C GLY A 133 16.65 -10.19 9.93
N ASP A 134 15.47 -10.32 10.53
CA ASP A 134 14.21 -10.53 9.80
C ASP A 134 13.84 -9.28 9.01
N ILE A 135 14.05 -8.08 9.57
CA ILE A 135 13.80 -6.80 8.89
C ILE A 135 14.67 -6.68 7.63
N VAL A 136 15.95 -7.01 7.74
CA VAL A 136 16.87 -6.99 6.59
C VAL A 136 16.42 -8.00 5.51
N THR A 137 15.95 -9.16 5.92
CA THR A 137 15.46 -10.21 5.01
C THR A 137 14.20 -9.76 4.28
N LEU A 138 13.24 -9.21 5.01
CA LEU A 138 12.00 -8.65 4.44
C LEU A 138 12.29 -7.46 3.52
N ALA A 139 13.18 -6.58 3.93
CA ALA A 139 13.59 -5.46 3.12
C ALA A 139 14.19 -5.90 1.77
N LYS A 140 15.11 -6.87 1.78
CA LYS A 140 15.70 -7.44 0.56
C LYS A 140 14.67 -8.10 -0.36
N LYS A 141 13.58 -8.60 0.18
CA LYS A 141 12.49 -9.22 -0.59
C LYS A 141 11.61 -8.18 -1.31
N HIS A 142 11.46 -7.00 -0.73
CA HIS A 142 10.48 -6.00 -1.17
C HIS A 142 11.08 -4.69 -1.66
N LEU A 143 12.33 -4.40 -1.29
CA LEU A 143 13.06 -3.22 -1.72
C LEU A 143 14.22 -3.67 -2.60
N ASP A 144 14.48 -2.93 -3.67
CA ASP A 144 15.69 -3.15 -4.47
C ASP A 144 16.94 -2.92 -3.61
N ASN A 145 18.09 -3.46 -4.04
CA ASN A 145 19.35 -3.49 -3.27
C ASN A 145 19.91 -2.11 -2.83
N ASN A 146 19.19 -1.03 -3.10
CA ASN A 146 19.59 0.36 -2.82
C ASN A 146 19.05 0.91 -1.49
N PHE A 147 18.30 0.14 -0.68
CA PHE A 147 17.86 0.66 0.61
C PHE A 147 19.07 0.75 1.58
N GLN A 148 19.22 1.91 2.22
CA GLN A 148 20.37 2.14 3.12
C GLN A 148 20.11 1.53 4.50
N THR A 149 19.19 2.05 5.25
CA THR A 149 18.88 1.56 6.60
C THR A 149 17.39 1.80 6.86
N ILE A 150 16.71 0.79 7.37
CA ILE A 150 15.33 0.95 7.85
C ILE A 150 15.38 1.26 9.33
N ASN A 151 15.03 2.49 9.72
CA ASN A 151 14.80 2.82 11.11
C ASN A 151 13.52 2.14 11.58
N THR A 152 13.52 1.64 12.80
CA THR A 152 12.37 0.91 13.33
C THR A 152 12.01 1.37 14.73
N ILE A 153 10.70 1.29 15.03
CA ILE A 153 10.18 1.38 16.40
C ILE A 153 9.23 0.21 16.63
N LYS A 154 9.10 -0.22 17.87
CA LYS A 154 8.27 -1.39 18.18
C LYS A 154 6.79 -1.08 17.99
N HIS A 155 6.34 0.03 18.54
CA HIS A 155 4.95 0.53 18.46
C HIS A 155 4.95 2.05 18.56
N LEU A 156 3.87 2.70 18.11
CA LEU A 156 3.61 4.13 18.30
C LEU A 156 3.11 4.43 19.72
#